data_d355f7ad759800f4e87a2a45b792a751
#
_entry.id   d355f7ad759800f4e87a2a45b792a751
#
_cell.length_a   1.000
_cell.length_b   1.000
_cell.length_c   1.000
_cell.angle_alpha   90.00
_cell.angle_beta   90.00
_cell.angle_gamma   90.00
#
_symmetry.space_group_name_H-M   'P 1'
#
loop_
_entity.id
_entity.type
_entity.pdbx_description
1 polymer ?
#
loop_
_entity_poly.entity_id
_entity_poly.type
_entity_poly.pdbx_seq_one_letter_code
_entity_poly.pdbx_strand_id
1 'polypeptide(L)'
;MAAAFICAAAFAVPAAAENGDVPERDLYEFSIQAMEEGRYLRVWGLMRLTYVNRSADTMYSIALRLHANDADANCMAIGSVGTDGRSAAYTLSSDGGILNISLPREIAPGESTRLFMRFDMTLPETGDRFGANSTGYMLGNALPIAAMYENGVWRTEPYYSNGDSFYSRIADYKVAMQIPAKFALAHTGTRMSYDSGRAYETYYIAAPSVREFAFALIPNAATAEATARGGRVKVHALGQSKAHAAFGAQCVAKAIDFFSENIGEYPYSDIFVVPFDLNGGMEYPGLIM
;
A
#
# COMPACT_ATOMS: atom_id res chain seq x y z
N MET A 1 -2.95 26.23 14.98
CA MET A 1 -3.16 25.33 16.13
C MET A 1 -2.41 24.05 15.84
N ALA A 2 -1.40 23.73 16.66
CA ALA A 2 -0.59 22.54 16.45
C ALA A 2 -1.46 21.29 16.62
N ALA A 3 -1.62 20.53 15.54
CA ALA A 3 -2.21 19.21 15.62
C ALA A 3 -1.27 18.37 16.49
N ALA A 4 -1.75 17.95 17.65
CA ALA A 4 -1.04 17.02 18.50
C ALA A 4 -0.83 15.75 17.68
N PHE A 5 0.43 15.45 17.39
CA PHE A 5 0.87 14.14 16.98
C PHE A 5 0.30 13.14 18.01
N ILE A 6 -0.75 12.42 17.66
CA ILE A 6 -1.07 11.19 18.35
C ILE A 6 0.06 10.25 17.97
N CYS A 7 1.07 10.30 18.81
CA CYS A 7 2.20 9.42 18.81
C CYS A 7 1.68 7.99 18.64
N ALA A 8 2.05 7.39 17.50
CA ALA A 8 2.18 5.97 17.33
C ALA A 8 1.54 5.16 18.49
N ALA A 9 0.28 4.78 18.34
CA ALA A 9 -0.05 3.45 18.77
C ALA A 9 0.89 2.57 17.94
N ALA A 10 2.10 2.41 18.44
CA ALA A 10 2.99 1.40 17.96
C ALA A 10 2.09 0.18 17.79
N PHE A 11 2.09 -0.45 16.63
CA PHE A 11 1.77 -1.84 16.62
C PHE A 11 2.59 -2.42 17.79
N ALA A 12 1.94 -2.71 18.90
CA ALA A 12 2.39 -3.77 19.74
C ALA A 12 2.17 -5.03 18.90
N VAL A 13 2.94 -5.09 17.81
CA VAL A 13 3.28 -6.38 17.25
C VAL A 13 3.93 -7.08 18.41
N PRO A 14 3.39 -8.21 18.92
CA PRO A 14 4.19 -9.03 19.78
C PRO A 14 5.54 -9.12 19.08
N ALA A 15 6.62 -8.89 19.79
CA ALA A 15 7.98 -9.00 19.27
C ALA A 15 8.14 -10.42 18.69
N ALA A 16 7.67 -10.58 17.48
CA ALA A 16 7.90 -11.76 16.66
C ALA A 16 9.23 -11.47 15.98
N ALA A 17 10.21 -12.26 16.39
CA ALA A 17 11.60 -12.29 15.97
C ALA A 17 12.55 -11.35 16.78
N GLU A 18 12.59 -11.50 18.08
CA GLU A 18 13.85 -11.42 18.83
C GLU A 18 14.76 -12.64 18.56
N ASN A 19 14.24 -13.67 17.92
CA ASN A 19 15.06 -14.77 17.39
C ASN A 19 15.40 -14.40 15.95
N GLY A 20 16.67 -14.25 15.65
CA GLY A 20 17.27 -13.78 14.40
C GLY A 20 16.89 -14.51 13.10
N ASP A 21 15.66 -14.97 12.97
CA ASP A 21 15.13 -15.61 11.78
C ASP A 21 14.86 -14.56 10.69
N VAL A 22 15.55 -14.70 9.58
CA VAL A 22 15.30 -13.91 8.37
C VAL A 22 13.92 -14.26 7.83
N PRO A 23 13.01 -13.30 7.63
CA PRO A 23 11.67 -13.60 7.15
C PRO A 23 11.70 -14.20 5.74
N GLU A 24 10.72 -15.05 5.45
CA GLU A 24 10.57 -15.67 4.13
C GLU A 24 10.39 -14.63 3.01
N ARG A 25 9.72 -13.50 3.32
CA ARG A 25 9.45 -12.38 2.42
C ARG A 25 9.88 -11.07 3.04
N ASP A 26 10.00 -10.06 2.19
CA ASP A 26 10.13 -8.69 2.68
C ASP A 26 8.87 -8.34 3.45
N LEU A 27 9.02 -7.64 4.59
CA LEU A 27 7.89 -7.22 5.43
C LEU A 27 7.83 -5.69 5.46
N TYR A 28 6.73 -5.15 4.96
CA TYR A 28 6.39 -3.75 5.06
C TYR A 28 5.43 -3.52 6.23
N GLU A 29 5.79 -2.61 7.12
CA GLU A 29 4.93 -2.13 8.19
C GLU A 29 4.71 -0.63 7.99
N PHE A 30 3.45 -0.26 7.72
CA PHE A 30 3.06 1.13 7.55
C PHE A 30 2.22 1.63 8.71
N SER A 31 2.52 2.84 9.18
CA SER A 31 1.62 3.65 10.00
C SER A 31 1.23 4.87 9.18
N ILE A 32 -0.03 4.98 8.80
CA ILE A 32 -0.56 5.99 7.87
C ILE A 32 -1.62 6.82 8.57
N GLN A 33 -1.58 8.13 8.34
CA GLN A 33 -2.64 9.05 8.71
C GLN A 33 -3.06 9.85 7.49
N ALA A 34 -4.34 9.75 7.10
CA ALA A 34 -4.93 10.55 6.05
C ALA A 34 -5.76 11.69 6.66
N MET A 35 -5.62 12.90 6.14
CA MET A 35 -6.37 14.08 6.59
C MET A 35 -6.77 14.93 5.39
N GLU A 36 -8.00 15.47 5.44
CA GLU A 36 -8.39 16.48 4.47
C GLU A 36 -7.86 17.85 4.88
N GLU A 37 -7.21 18.53 3.93
CA GLU A 37 -6.80 19.92 4.03
C GLU A 37 -7.46 20.71 2.89
N GLY A 38 -8.64 21.29 3.18
CA GLY A 38 -9.46 21.94 2.16
C GLY A 38 -10.02 20.93 1.15
N ARG A 39 -9.60 21.01 -0.12
CA ARG A 39 -9.98 20.08 -1.19
C ARG A 39 -8.99 18.93 -1.41
N TYR A 40 -7.84 18.97 -0.72
CA TYR A 40 -6.79 17.98 -0.87
C TYR A 40 -6.85 16.93 0.24
N LEU A 41 -6.41 15.74 -0.07
CA LEU A 41 -6.07 14.75 0.93
C LEU A 41 -4.56 14.77 1.13
N ARG A 42 -4.14 14.96 2.38
CA ARG A 42 -2.77 14.81 2.80
C ARG A 42 -2.58 13.51 3.55
N VAL A 43 -1.49 12.82 3.26
CA VAL A 43 -1.19 11.50 3.84
C VAL A 43 0.20 11.53 4.44
N TRP A 44 0.30 11.35 5.76
CA TRP A 44 1.57 11.11 6.43
C TRP A 44 1.78 9.63 6.65
N GLY A 45 3.00 9.19 6.45
CA GLY A 45 3.35 7.81 6.66
C GLY A 45 4.70 7.61 7.33
N LEU A 46 4.76 6.56 8.14
CA LEU A 46 5.99 5.92 8.58
C LEU A 46 6.01 4.52 7.98
N MET A 47 7.02 4.24 7.17
CA MET A 47 7.33 2.91 6.68
C MET A 47 8.45 2.30 7.54
N ARG A 48 8.28 1.03 7.91
CA ARG A 48 9.37 0.14 8.32
C ARG A 48 9.38 -1.01 7.33
N LEU A 49 10.54 -1.30 6.77
CA LEU A 49 10.73 -2.38 5.83
C LEU A 49 11.83 -3.31 6.35
N THR A 50 11.49 -4.55 6.63
CA THR A 50 12.50 -5.61 6.76
C THR A 50 12.78 -6.13 5.37
N TYR A 51 13.92 -5.72 4.80
CA TYR A 51 14.37 -6.13 3.47
C TYR A 51 15.31 -7.31 3.58
N VAL A 52 15.12 -8.33 2.75
CA VAL A 52 15.96 -9.53 2.71
C VAL A 52 16.75 -9.57 1.41
N ASN A 53 18.06 -9.66 1.50
CA ASN A 53 18.91 -9.84 0.33
C ASN A 53 18.81 -11.28 -0.18
N ARG A 54 18.02 -11.51 -1.23
CA ARG A 54 17.84 -12.82 -1.90
C ARG A 54 18.70 -12.94 -3.16
N SER A 55 19.58 -12.00 -3.40
CA SER A 55 20.55 -12.08 -4.52
C SER A 55 21.80 -12.86 -4.11
N ALA A 56 22.64 -13.14 -5.08
CA ALA A 56 23.98 -13.69 -4.84
C ALA A 56 25.01 -12.60 -4.50
N ASP A 57 24.63 -11.32 -4.61
CA ASP A 57 25.55 -10.19 -4.45
C ASP A 57 25.48 -9.62 -3.03
N THR A 58 26.56 -9.06 -2.53
CA THR A 58 26.57 -8.21 -1.34
C THR A 58 26.02 -6.83 -1.70
N MET A 59 25.04 -6.33 -0.93
CA MET A 59 24.40 -5.05 -1.17
C MET A 59 24.95 -3.94 -0.28
N TYR A 60 25.24 -2.80 -0.87
CA TYR A 60 25.75 -1.58 -0.22
C TYR A 60 24.72 -0.45 -0.22
N SER A 61 23.65 -0.63 -0.96
CA SER A 61 22.51 0.30 -1.03
C SER A 61 21.20 -0.42 -1.31
N ILE A 62 20.09 0.24 -1.00
CA ILE A 62 18.74 -0.20 -1.40
C ILE A 62 18.06 0.95 -2.14
N ALA A 63 17.46 0.64 -3.30
CA ALA A 63 16.66 1.58 -4.06
C ALA A 63 15.17 1.36 -3.75
N LEU A 64 14.45 2.43 -3.44
CA LEU A 64 13.00 2.45 -3.35
C LEU A 64 12.41 3.20 -4.54
N ARG A 65 11.30 2.69 -5.06
CA ARG A 65 10.43 3.38 -6.02
C ARG A 65 9.43 4.24 -5.25
N LEU A 66 9.28 5.48 -5.69
CA LEU A 66 8.32 6.46 -5.17
C LEU A 66 7.36 6.84 -6.30
N HIS A 67 6.54 5.86 -6.72
CA HIS A 67 5.66 6.01 -7.90
C HIS A 67 4.66 7.17 -7.78
N ALA A 68 4.36 7.63 -6.57
CA ALA A 68 3.57 8.84 -6.37
C ALA A 68 4.24 10.07 -7.02
N ASN A 69 5.57 10.18 -6.95
CA ASN A 69 6.33 11.26 -7.61
C ASN A 69 6.47 11.04 -9.12
N ASP A 70 6.38 9.81 -9.60
CA ASP A 70 6.31 9.52 -11.03
C ASP A 70 4.97 10.02 -11.62
N ALA A 71 3.87 9.91 -10.84
CA ALA A 71 2.54 10.34 -11.27
C ALA A 71 2.36 11.87 -11.21
N ASP A 72 2.86 12.51 -10.15
CA ASP A 72 2.87 13.97 -10.01
C ASP A 72 4.13 14.41 -9.24
N ALA A 73 5.00 15.11 -9.93
CA ALA A 73 6.31 15.48 -9.43
C ALA A 73 6.23 16.21 -8.06
N ASN A 74 6.99 15.69 -7.10
CA ASN A 74 7.08 16.21 -5.73
C ASN A 74 5.80 16.11 -4.89
N CYS A 75 4.83 15.29 -5.26
CA CYS A 75 3.65 15.09 -4.42
C CYS A 75 3.99 14.33 -3.11
N MET A 76 5.08 13.55 -3.10
CA MET A 76 5.62 12.89 -1.91
C MET A 76 6.95 13.51 -1.49
N ALA A 77 6.99 14.11 -0.31
CA ALA A 77 8.19 14.59 0.34
C ALA A 77 8.76 13.52 1.29
N ILE A 78 10.09 13.35 1.27
CA ILE A 78 10.79 12.43 2.14
C ILE A 78 11.30 13.18 3.37
N GLY A 79 10.91 12.71 4.56
CA GLY A 79 11.36 13.24 5.82
C GLY A 79 12.68 12.60 6.29
N SER A 80 12.61 11.70 7.26
CA SER A 80 13.79 10.98 7.76
C SER A 80 13.90 9.61 7.15
N VAL A 81 15.14 9.20 6.84
CA VAL A 81 15.49 7.86 6.36
C VAL A 81 16.56 7.26 7.26
N GLY A 82 16.47 5.97 7.53
CA GLY A 82 17.49 5.28 8.29
C GLY A 82 17.45 3.76 8.14
N THR A 83 18.47 3.13 8.67
CA THR A 83 18.65 1.68 8.69
C THR A 83 19.07 1.24 10.09
N ASP A 84 18.54 0.11 10.55
CA ASP A 84 18.87 -0.51 11.84
C ASP A 84 18.89 0.49 13.03
N GLY A 85 17.91 1.40 13.04
CA GLY A 85 17.73 2.41 14.08
C GLY A 85 18.64 3.64 14.00
N ARG A 86 19.46 3.78 12.93
CA ARG A 86 20.35 4.92 12.71
C ARG A 86 19.95 5.67 11.43
N SER A 87 20.22 6.98 11.39
CA SER A 87 20.03 7.76 10.16
C SER A 87 20.95 7.21 9.06
N ALA A 88 20.42 7.15 7.84
CA ALA A 88 21.15 6.73 6.65
C ALA A 88 21.24 7.88 5.64
N ALA A 89 22.35 7.96 4.92
CA ALA A 89 22.49 8.85 3.77
C ALA A 89 21.61 8.32 2.62
N TYR A 90 21.01 9.23 1.89
CA TYR A 90 20.22 8.89 0.70
C TYR A 90 20.33 9.96 -0.37
N THR A 91 19.97 9.59 -1.60
CA THR A 91 19.82 10.50 -2.73
C THR A 91 18.49 10.25 -3.42
N LEU A 92 17.88 11.31 -3.94
CA LEU A 92 16.72 11.24 -4.82
C LEU A 92 17.16 11.42 -6.27
N SER A 93 16.51 10.69 -7.18
CA SER A 93 16.61 11.00 -8.62
C SER A 93 16.08 12.40 -8.93
N SER A 94 16.44 12.94 -10.09
CA SER A 94 16.04 14.31 -10.48
C SER A 94 14.54 14.50 -10.59
N ASP A 95 13.79 13.44 -10.90
CA ASP A 95 12.33 13.38 -10.94
C ASP A 95 11.67 13.03 -9.59
N GLY A 96 12.48 12.71 -8.57
CA GLY A 96 12.00 12.31 -7.25
C GLY A 96 11.42 10.90 -7.18
N GLY A 97 11.39 10.14 -8.27
CA GLY A 97 10.75 8.81 -8.35
C GLY A 97 11.60 7.69 -7.75
N ILE A 98 12.91 7.90 -7.55
CA ILE A 98 13.83 6.90 -7.00
C ILE A 98 14.54 7.45 -5.78
N LEU A 99 14.47 6.71 -4.68
CA LEU A 99 15.23 6.96 -3.45
C LEU A 99 16.31 5.90 -3.29
N ASN A 100 17.59 6.29 -3.43
CA ASN A 100 18.72 5.42 -3.18
C ASN A 100 19.24 5.63 -1.76
N ILE A 101 19.21 4.59 -0.93
CA ILE A 101 19.61 4.60 0.48
C ILE A 101 20.96 3.90 0.59
N SER A 102 21.98 4.60 1.07
CA SER A 102 23.29 4.02 1.37
C SER A 102 23.21 3.22 2.68
N LEU A 103 23.68 1.99 2.65
CA LEU A 103 23.69 1.13 3.82
C LEU A 103 24.97 1.38 4.64
N PRO A 104 24.88 1.71 5.94
CA PRO A 104 26.05 1.87 6.80
C PRO A 104 26.75 0.53 7.09
N ARG A 105 26.04 -0.58 6.91
CA ARG A 105 26.57 -1.95 6.92
C ARG A 105 26.06 -2.66 5.66
N GLU A 106 26.95 -3.31 4.95
CA GLU A 106 26.60 -4.17 3.83
C GLU A 106 25.69 -5.33 4.24
N ILE A 107 24.89 -5.82 3.32
CA ILE A 107 24.00 -6.97 3.52
C ILE A 107 24.48 -8.11 2.62
N ALA A 108 25.01 -9.15 3.21
CA ALA A 108 25.43 -10.35 2.47
C ALA A 108 24.22 -11.13 1.94
N PRO A 109 24.41 -12.04 0.97
CA PRO A 109 23.36 -12.95 0.53
C PRO A 109 22.70 -13.69 1.70
N GLY A 110 21.36 -13.66 1.75
CA GLY A 110 20.56 -14.28 2.81
C GLY A 110 20.40 -13.44 4.08
N GLU A 111 21.11 -12.33 4.24
CA GLU A 111 20.93 -11.42 5.36
C GLU A 111 19.78 -10.44 5.15
N SER A 112 19.35 -9.77 6.22
CA SER A 112 18.33 -8.73 6.19
C SER A 112 18.78 -7.45 6.87
N THR A 113 18.11 -6.34 6.53
CA THR A 113 18.21 -5.05 7.21
C THR A 113 16.84 -4.45 7.44
N ARG A 114 16.73 -3.56 8.43
CA ARG A 114 15.51 -2.81 8.71
C ARG A 114 15.66 -1.37 8.26
N LEU A 115 14.90 -0.99 7.25
CA LEU A 115 14.76 0.40 6.83
C LEU A 115 13.63 1.07 7.59
N PHE A 116 13.76 2.35 7.84
CA PHE A 116 12.63 3.20 8.22
C PHE A 116 12.64 4.48 7.39
N MET A 117 11.45 4.97 7.07
CA MET A 117 11.28 6.20 6.31
C MET A 117 9.99 6.91 6.72
N ARG A 118 10.08 8.23 6.88
CA ARG A 118 8.89 9.10 6.98
C ARG A 118 8.64 9.76 5.65
N PHE A 119 7.37 9.84 5.27
CA PHE A 119 6.94 10.54 4.07
C PHE A 119 5.68 11.35 4.33
N ASP A 120 5.47 12.33 3.47
CA ASP A 120 4.32 13.22 3.48
C ASP A 120 3.87 13.40 2.02
N MET A 121 2.62 13.06 1.72
CA MET A 121 2.03 13.16 0.39
C MET A 121 0.84 14.11 0.40
N THR A 122 0.72 14.88 -0.68
CA THR A 122 -0.52 15.58 -1.02
C THR A 122 -1.04 15.01 -2.34
N LEU A 123 -2.27 14.45 -2.34
CA LEU A 123 -2.80 13.81 -3.53
C LEU A 123 -3.16 14.83 -4.60
N PRO A 124 -2.71 14.62 -5.86
CA PRO A 124 -3.11 15.46 -6.99
C PRO A 124 -4.56 15.20 -7.40
N GLU A 125 -5.16 16.13 -8.13
CA GLU A 125 -6.40 15.86 -8.88
C GLU A 125 -6.04 15.04 -10.13
N THR A 126 -6.72 13.91 -10.33
CA THR A 126 -6.41 12.99 -11.44
C THR A 126 -7.62 12.14 -11.87
N GLY A 127 -7.54 11.60 -13.07
CA GLY A 127 -8.41 10.52 -13.54
C GLY A 127 -7.71 9.16 -13.59
N ASP A 128 -6.54 9.02 -12.95
CA ASP A 128 -5.73 7.81 -12.94
C ASP A 128 -5.77 7.14 -11.55
N ARG A 129 -5.00 6.08 -11.38
CA ARG A 129 -4.92 5.19 -10.20
C ARG A 129 -4.42 5.83 -8.91
N PHE A 130 -3.80 7.01 -8.97
CA PHE A 130 -3.27 7.74 -7.84
C PHE A 130 -3.73 9.19 -7.85
N GLY A 131 -4.52 9.60 -6.85
CA GLY A 131 -4.98 10.96 -6.66
C GLY A 131 -6.45 11.08 -6.27
N ALA A 132 -7.02 12.26 -6.49
CA ALA A 132 -8.38 12.64 -6.13
C ALA A 132 -9.23 12.91 -7.37
N ASN A 133 -10.48 12.46 -7.36
CA ASN A 133 -11.50 12.83 -8.35
C ASN A 133 -12.88 12.98 -7.69
N SER A 134 -13.94 13.09 -8.51
CA SER A 134 -15.32 13.25 -8.04
C SER A 134 -15.84 12.08 -7.21
N THR A 135 -15.24 10.90 -7.32
CA THR A 135 -15.66 9.68 -6.62
C THR A 135 -15.00 9.56 -5.25
N GLY A 136 -13.76 10.04 -5.10
CA GLY A 136 -12.99 9.93 -3.86
C GLY A 136 -11.49 10.02 -4.08
N TYR A 137 -10.75 9.34 -3.22
CA TYR A 137 -9.29 9.32 -3.24
C TYR A 137 -8.78 7.92 -3.52
N MET A 138 -7.91 7.79 -4.53
CA MET A 138 -7.27 6.55 -4.92
C MET A 138 -5.80 6.58 -4.60
N LEU A 139 -5.30 5.53 -4.00
CA LEU A 139 -3.90 5.38 -3.62
C LEU A 139 -3.38 4.02 -4.13
N GLY A 140 -3.47 3.85 -5.45
CA GLY A 140 -2.83 2.75 -6.17
C GLY A 140 -1.39 3.07 -6.45
N ASN A 141 -0.46 2.16 -6.16
CA ASN A 141 0.99 2.33 -6.30
C ASN A 141 1.55 3.57 -5.57
N ALA A 142 0.86 4.03 -4.53
CA ALA A 142 1.19 5.27 -3.83
C ALA A 142 2.30 5.11 -2.79
N LEU A 143 2.40 3.93 -2.17
CA LEU A 143 3.34 3.71 -1.08
C LEU A 143 4.75 3.40 -1.59
N PRO A 144 5.80 3.84 -0.85
CA PRO A 144 7.18 3.50 -1.20
C PRO A 144 7.40 2.00 -1.21
N ILE A 145 8.07 1.49 -2.25
CA ILE A 145 8.33 0.07 -2.43
C ILE A 145 9.78 -0.17 -2.89
N ALA A 146 10.40 -1.25 -2.43
CA ALA A 146 11.75 -1.62 -2.90
C ALA A 146 11.71 -1.95 -4.40
N ALA A 147 12.63 -1.36 -5.15
CA ALA A 147 12.85 -1.73 -6.53
C ALA A 147 13.28 -3.21 -6.63
N MET A 148 13.04 -3.84 -7.76
CA MET A 148 13.61 -5.16 -8.03
C MET A 148 15.11 -5.05 -8.17
N TYR A 149 15.83 -6.03 -7.60
CA TYR A 149 17.28 -6.19 -7.83
C TYR A 149 17.50 -7.45 -8.65
N GLU A 150 18.03 -7.28 -9.84
CA GLU A 150 18.22 -8.35 -10.81
C GLU A 150 19.53 -8.13 -11.59
N ASN A 151 20.27 -9.21 -11.81
CA ASN A 151 21.51 -9.20 -12.60
C ASN A 151 22.53 -8.15 -12.11
N GLY A 152 22.64 -7.96 -10.79
CA GLY A 152 23.60 -7.03 -10.19
C GLY A 152 23.17 -5.57 -10.18
N VAL A 153 21.92 -5.25 -10.59
CA VAL A 153 21.42 -3.86 -10.66
C VAL A 153 20.02 -3.70 -10.09
N TRP A 154 19.74 -2.52 -9.55
CA TRP A 154 18.40 -2.10 -9.19
C TRP A 154 17.62 -1.70 -10.44
N ARG A 155 16.41 -2.24 -10.60
CA ARG A 155 15.50 -1.91 -11.72
C ARG A 155 14.82 -0.58 -11.42
N THR A 156 15.42 0.47 -11.96
CA THR A 156 15.01 1.87 -11.75
C THR A 156 14.73 2.58 -13.08
N GLU A 157 14.23 1.82 -14.05
CA GLU A 157 13.85 2.35 -15.36
C GLU A 157 12.84 3.50 -15.20
N PRO A 158 12.83 4.48 -16.10
CA PRO A 158 11.87 5.58 -16.09
C PRO A 158 10.43 5.09 -16.05
N TYR A 159 9.58 5.86 -15.40
CA TYR A 159 8.14 5.64 -15.45
C TYR A 159 7.59 5.97 -16.84
N TYR A 160 6.71 5.12 -17.33
CA TYR A 160 5.97 5.33 -18.58
C TYR A 160 4.49 5.35 -18.27
N SER A 161 3.80 6.45 -18.61
CA SER A 161 2.36 6.61 -18.40
C SER A 161 1.49 5.67 -19.23
N ASN A 162 2.01 5.19 -20.37
CA ASN A 162 1.36 4.20 -21.20
C ASN A 162 1.93 2.82 -20.91
N GLY A 163 1.19 1.99 -20.20
CA GLY A 163 1.60 0.66 -19.81
C GLY A 163 1.69 0.48 -18.30
N ASP A 164 2.21 -0.64 -17.88
CA ASP A 164 2.30 -1.04 -16.47
C ASP A 164 3.77 -1.07 -16.02
N SER A 165 4.23 0.05 -15.47
CA SER A 165 5.63 0.24 -15.04
C SER A 165 5.92 -0.27 -13.62
N PHE A 166 4.95 -0.96 -12.99
CA PHE A 166 5.03 -1.37 -11.59
C PHE A 166 5.58 -2.79 -11.48
N TYR A 167 6.83 -2.87 -11.03
CA TYR A 167 7.53 -4.15 -10.90
C TYR A 167 8.12 -4.29 -9.51
N SER A 168 7.55 -5.20 -8.71
CA SER A 168 7.91 -5.42 -7.32
C SER A 168 7.91 -6.90 -6.95
N ARG A 169 8.57 -7.23 -5.85
CA ARG A 169 8.50 -8.56 -5.25
C ARG A 169 7.17 -8.78 -4.56
N ILE A 170 6.78 -10.06 -4.43
CA ILE A 170 5.75 -10.46 -3.47
C ILE A 170 6.31 -10.25 -2.06
N ALA A 171 5.55 -9.56 -1.22
CA ALA A 171 5.92 -9.21 0.14
C ALA A 171 4.73 -9.36 1.09
N ASP A 172 4.98 -9.23 2.38
CA ASP A 172 3.95 -9.17 3.41
C ASP A 172 3.77 -7.73 3.89
N TYR A 173 2.51 -7.31 4.09
CA TYR A 173 2.19 -5.96 4.54
C TYR A 173 1.39 -5.99 5.84
N LYS A 174 1.76 -5.11 6.78
CA LYS A 174 0.99 -4.76 7.97
C LYS A 174 0.76 -3.26 7.97
N VAL A 175 -0.49 -2.85 7.97
CA VAL A 175 -0.84 -1.43 7.83
C VAL A 175 -1.75 -1.00 8.97
N ALA A 176 -1.31 -0.01 9.76
CA ALA A 176 -2.18 0.77 10.63
C ALA A 176 -2.54 2.06 9.91
N MET A 177 -3.82 2.28 9.69
CA MET A 177 -4.32 3.42 8.92
C MET A 177 -5.39 4.17 9.68
N GLN A 178 -5.13 5.45 9.95
CA GLN A 178 -6.11 6.37 10.51
C GLN A 178 -6.67 7.27 9.42
N ILE A 179 -7.98 7.25 9.26
CA ILE A 179 -8.71 8.04 8.25
C ILE A 179 -9.87 8.84 8.88
N PRO A 180 -10.32 9.94 8.27
CA PRO A 180 -11.54 10.61 8.71
C PRO A 180 -12.76 9.68 8.63
N ALA A 181 -13.58 9.65 9.70
CA ALA A 181 -14.70 8.72 9.87
C ALA A 181 -15.82 8.83 8.82
N LYS A 182 -15.81 9.88 8.01
CA LYS A 182 -16.78 10.07 6.92
C LYS A 182 -16.46 9.26 5.65
N PHE A 183 -15.27 8.65 5.56
CA PHE A 183 -14.89 7.84 4.43
C PHE A 183 -15.09 6.35 4.70
N ALA A 184 -15.60 5.65 3.71
CA ALA A 184 -15.46 4.21 3.65
C ALA A 184 -14.08 3.87 3.06
N LEU A 185 -13.42 2.87 3.65
CA LEU A 185 -12.11 2.39 3.23
C LEU A 185 -12.26 1.09 2.43
N ALA A 186 -11.69 1.07 1.22
CA ALA A 186 -11.40 -0.16 0.49
C ALA A 186 -9.88 -0.37 0.45
N HIS A 187 -9.41 -1.59 0.55
CA HIS A 187 -7.98 -1.86 0.70
C HIS A 187 -7.58 -3.27 0.28
N THR A 188 -6.31 -3.43 -0.07
CA THR A 188 -5.65 -4.72 -0.19
C THR A 188 -5.60 -5.44 1.17
N GLY A 189 -5.81 -6.74 1.20
CA GLY A 189 -5.67 -7.58 2.41
C GLY A 189 -6.92 -7.64 3.28
N THR A 190 -6.74 -8.14 4.50
CA THR A 190 -7.81 -8.43 5.46
C THR A 190 -7.72 -7.52 6.67
N ARG A 191 -8.84 -6.94 7.07
CA ARG A 191 -8.94 -6.15 8.31
C ARG A 191 -8.88 -7.08 9.53
N MET A 192 -7.83 -6.90 10.34
CA MET A 192 -7.61 -7.66 11.56
C MET A 192 -8.36 -7.08 12.76
N SER A 193 -8.38 -5.75 12.87
CA SER A 193 -9.10 -5.02 13.90
C SER A 193 -9.43 -3.60 13.45
N TYR A 194 -10.26 -2.92 14.23
CA TYR A 194 -10.80 -1.62 13.92
C TYR A 194 -11.18 -0.86 15.18
N ASP A 195 -10.71 0.38 15.28
CA ASP A 195 -11.05 1.29 16.36
C ASP A 195 -11.90 2.44 15.80
N SER A 196 -13.16 2.53 16.24
CA SER A 196 -14.06 3.59 15.82
C SER A 196 -13.89 4.83 16.70
N GLY A 197 -13.76 5.99 16.07
CA GLY A 197 -13.75 7.29 16.71
C GLY A 197 -14.73 8.25 16.06
N ARG A 198 -15.06 9.35 16.75
CA ARG A 198 -16.01 10.35 16.24
C ARG A 198 -15.52 11.07 14.99
N ALA A 199 -14.25 11.41 14.94
CA ALA A 199 -13.64 12.19 13.87
C ALA A 199 -12.78 11.32 12.94
N TYR A 200 -12.15 10.31 13.50
CA TYR A 200 -11.24 9.39 12.80
C TYR A 200 -11.52 7.96 13.20
N GLU A 201 -11.22 7.07 12.29
CA GLU A 201 -11.24 5.63 12.47
C GLU A 201 -9.85 5.07 12.21
N THR A 202 -9.46 4.02 12.95
CA THR A 202 -8.17 3.37 12.78
C THR A 202 -8.39 1.92 12.37
N TYR A 203 -7.78 1.54 11.27
CA TYR A 203 -7.84 0.20 10.69
C TYR A 203 -6.48 -0.47 10.85
N TYR A 204 -6.49 -1.74 11.27
CA TYR A 204 -5.31 -2.60 11.31
C TYR A 204 -5.50 -3.71 10.28
N ILE A 205 -4.64 -3.74 9.28
CA ILE A 205 -4.80 -4.57 8.09
C ILE A 205 -3.56 -5.44 7.91
N ALA A 206 -3.76 -6.71 7.56
CA ALA A 206 -2.72 -7.62 7.14
C ALA A 206 -2.94 -8.04 5.69
N ALA A 207 -1.90 -7.98 4.88
CA ALA A 207 -1.92 -8.41 3.49
C ALA A 207 -0.69 -9.29 3.20
N PRO A 208 -0.75 -10.58 3.50
CA PRO A 208 0.34 -11.48 3.21
C PRO A 208 0.40 -11.84 1.73
N SER A 209 1.61 -12.04 1.22
CA SER A 209 1.86 -12.55 -0.14
C SER A 209 1.24 -11.71 -1.26
N VAL A 210 1.36 -10.39 -1.17
CA VAL A 210 0.89 -9.45 -2.20
C VAL A 210 2.05 -8.68 -2.83
N ARG A 211 1.88 -8.21 -4.07
CA ARG A 211 2.91 -7.41 -4.74
C ARG A 211 2.98 -5.99 -4.20
N GLU A 212 1.82 -5.46 -3.76
CA GLU A 212 1.69 -4.09 -3.29
C GLU A 212 0.46 -3.94 -2.41
N PHE A 213 0.39 -2.83 -1.69
CA PHE A 213 -0.76 -2.44 -0.89
C PHE A 213 -1.38 -1.18 -1.48
N ALA A 214 -2.60 -1.31 -1.98
CA ALA A 214 -3.40 -0.21 -2.49
C ALA A 214 -4.62 0.02 -1.61
N PHE A 215 -5.14 1.25 -1.60
CA PHE A 215 -6.37 1.59 -0.89
C PHE A 215 -7.11 2.77 -1.51
N ALA A 216 -8.39 2.90 -1.17
CA ALA A 216 -9.25 3.97 -1.63
C ALA A 216 -10.14 4.48 -0.50
N LEU A 217 -10.39 5.80 -0.48
CA LEU A 217 -11.26 6.48 0.47
C LEU A 217 -12.45 7.08 -0.26
N ILE A 218 -13.66 6.59 0.04
CA ILE A 218 -14.89 6.97 -0.66
C ILE A 218 -15.83 7.70 0.30
N PRO A 219 -16.15 8.96 0.04
CA PRO A 219 -17.08 9.71 0.88
C PRO A 219 -18.52 9.17 0.70
N ASN A 220 -19.24 9.02 1.80
CA ASN A 220 -20.66 8.66 1.80
C ASN A 220 -21.01 7.40 1.00
N ALA A 221 -20.10 6.44 0.89
CA ALA A 221 -20.33 5.23 0.12
C ALA A 221 -21.43 4.36 0.74
N ALA A 222 -22.32 3.86 -0.11
CA ALA A 222 -23.14 2.73 0.23
C ALA A 222 -22.28 1.45 0.17
N THR A 223 -22.51 0.53 1.09
CA THR A 223 -21.77 -0.73 1.17
C THR A 223 -22.68 -1.92 0.97
N ALA A 224 -22.16 -2.98 0.36
CA ALA A 224 -22.79 -4.29 0.28
C ALA A 224 -21.73 -5.38 0.37
N GLU A 225 -22.15 -6.56 0.78
CA GLU A 225 -21.27 -7.72 0.89
C GLU A 225 -21.88 -8.92 0.13
N ALA A 226 -21.00 -9.76 -0.38
CA ALA A 226 -21.33 -11.08 -0.92
C ALA A 226 -20.24 -12.05 -0.49
N THR A 227 -20.43 -13.34 -0.74
CA THR A 227 -19.43 -14.35 -0.50
C THR A 227 -19.25 -15.22 -1.73
N ALA A 228 -18.03 -15.69 -1.95
CA ALA A 228 -17.67 -16.65 -2.98
C ALA A 228 -16.96 -17.86 -2.35
N ARG A 229 -16.78 -18.92 -3.14
CA ARG A 229 -16.09 -20.16 -2.73
C ARG A 229 -16.67 -20.77 -1.46
N GLY A 230 -18.02 -20.80 -1.34
CA GLY A 230 -18.70 -21.35 -0.17
C GLY A 230 -18.46 -20.58 1.12
N GLY A 231 -18.25 -19.26 1.03
CA GLY A 231 -18.01 -18.38 2.17
C GLY A 231 -16.54 -18.20 2.54
N ARG A 232 -15.59 -18.79 1.81
CA ARG A 232 -14.15 -18.62 2.04
C ARG A 232 -13.63 -17.26 1.62
N VAL A 233 -14.27 -16.63 0.63
CA VAL A 233 -13.93 -15.30 0.13
C VAL A 233 -15.07 -14.34 0.44
N LYS A 234 -14.76 -13.23 1.12
CA LYS A 234 -15.69 -12.12 1.35
C LYS A 234 -15.48 -11.06 0.30
N VAL A 235 -16.55 -10.66 -0.35
CA VAL A 235 -16.57 -9.58 -1.33
C VAL A 235 -17.21 -8.37 -0.70
N HIS A 236 -16.46 -7.28 -0.57
CA HIS A 236 -16.90 -6.01 -0.04
C HIS A 236 -17.04 -5.02 -1.19
N ALA A 237 -18.23 -4.48 -1.40
CA ALA A 237 -18.47 -3.52 -2.46
C ALA A 237 -18.86 -2.15 -1.89
N LEU A 238 -18.22 -1.12 -2.42
CA LEU A 238 -18.58 0.27 -2.19
C LEU A 238 -19.29 0.81 -3.45
N GLY A 239 -20.22 1.74 -3.29
CA GLY A 239 -20.93 2.30 -4.44
C GLY A 239 -21.70 3.55 -4.10
N GLN A 240 -22.20 4.24 -5.11
CA GLN A 240 -23.05 5.44 -4.95
C GLN A 240 -24.44 5.12 -4.38
N SER A 241 -24.88 3.86 -4.48
CA SER A 241 -26.15 3.39 -3.90
C SER A 241 -26.01 1.93 -3.44
N LYS A 242 -26.91 1.50 -2.55
CA LYS A 242 -26.98 0.09 -2.12
C LYS A 242 -27.19 -0.88 -3.28
N ALA A 243 -27.96 -0.49 -4.30
CA ALA A 243 -28.21 -1.32 -5.47
C ALA A 243 -26.92 -1.50 -6.30
N HIS A 244 -26.16 -0.44 -6.52
CA HIS A 244 -24.87 -0.50 -7.22
C HIS A 244 -23.85 -1.34 -6.45
N ALA A 245 -23.73 -1.12 -5.14
CA ALA A 245 -22.82 -1.92 -4.31
C ALA A 245 -23.21 -3.40 -4.33
N ALA A 246 -24.51 -3.73 -4.16
CA ALA A 246 -24.98 -5.12 -4.19
C ALA A 246 -24.75 -5.79 -5.55
N PHE A 247 -24.95 -5.08 -6.64
CA PHE A 247 -24.68 -5.57 -7.98
C PHE A 247 -23.17 -5.86 -8.16
N GLY A 248 -22.30 -4.93 -7.78
CA GLY A 248 -20.85 -5.10 -7.83
C GLY A 248 -20.38 -6.31 -7.01
N ALA A 249 -20.85 -6.42 -5.76
CA ALA A 249 -20.51 -7.55 -4.90
C ALA A 249 -20.91 -8.91 -5.52
N GLN A 250 -22.10 -9.00 -6.09
CA GLN A 250 -22.59 -10.24 -6.74
C GLN A 250 -21.80 -10.58 -8.01
N CYS A 251 -21.46 -9.57 -8.83
CA CYS A 251 -20.66 -9.79 -10.05
C CYS A 251 -19.28 -10.33 -9.70
N VAL A 252 -18.60 -9.72 -8.74
CA VAL A 252 -17.26 -10.17 -8.32
C VAL A 252 -17.31 -11.54 -7.67
N ALA A 253 -18.31 -11.82 -6.82
CA ALA A 253 -18.46 -13.16 -6.23
C ALA A 253 -18.60 -14.25 -7.29
N LYS A 254 -19.47 -14.03 -8.29
CA LYS A 254 -19.64 -14.98 -9.42
C LYS A 254 -18.38 -15.13 -10.25
N ALA A 255 -17.63 -14.03 -10.49
CA ALA A 255 -16.37 -14.08 -11.23
C ALA A 255 -15.32 -14.90 -10.48
N ILE A 256 -15.19 -14.71 -9.16
CA ILE A 256 -14.28 -15.49 -8.31
C ILE A 256 -14.65 -16.97 -8.34
N ASP A 257 -15.94 -17.32 -8.21
CA ASP A 257 -16.37 -18.73 -8.31
C ASP A 257 -16.01 -19.32 -9.67
N PHE A 258 -16.32 -18.63 -10.76
CA PHE A 258 -16.02 -19.09 -12.11
C PHE A 258 -14.51 -19.25 -12.35
N PHE A 259 -13.70 -18.25 -12.01
CA PHE A 259 -12.25 -18.32 -12.24
C PHE A 259 -11.59 -19.35 -11.34
N SER A 260 -12.06 -19.50 -10.10
CA SER A 260 -11.52 -20.50 -9.19
C SER A 260 -11.82 -21.94 -9.66
N GLU A 261 -12.92 -22.17 -10.34
CA GLU A 261 -13.27 -23.47 -10.89
C GLU A 261 -12.54 -23.80 -12.19
N ASN A 262 -12.23 -22.81 -13.02
CA ASN A 262 -11.74 -23.02 -14.37
C ASN A 262 -10.24 -22.68 -14.56
N ILE A 263 -9.64 -21.86 -13.68
CA ILE A 263 -8.26 -21.39 -13.83
C ILE A 263 -7.42 -21.75 -12.59
N GLY A 264 -7.89 -21.38 -11.39
CA GLY A 264 -7.18 -21.65 -10.13
C GLY A 264 -7.80 -20.89 -8.96
N GLU A 265 -7.61 -21.43 -7.75
CA GLU A 265 -8.20 -20.87 -6.53
C GLU A 265 -7.78 -19.41 -6.29
N TYR A 266 -8.77 -18.57 -5.94
CA TYR A 266 -8.51 -17.21 -5.52
C TYR A 266 -7.74 -17.23 -4.18
N PRO A 267 -6.54 -16.59 -4.10
CA PRO A 267 -5.61 -16.84 -2.99
C PRO A 267 -5.92 -16.03 -1.73
N TYR A 268 -6.82 -15.05 -1.79
CA TYR A 268 -7.10 -14.14 -0.67
C TYR A 268 -8.47 -14.41 -0.05
N SER A 269 -8.65 -14.04 1.24
CA SER A 269 -9.92 -14.19 1.96
C SER A 269 -10.89 -13.04 1.74
N ASP A 270 -10.38 -11.89 1.31
CA ASP A 270 -11.16 -10.66 1.10
C ASP A 270 -10.85 -10.04 -0.25
N ILE A 271 -11.85 -9.40 -0.83
CA ILE A 271 -11.72 -8.54 -2.00
C ILE A 271 -12.66 -7.36 -1.89
N PHE A 272 -12.16 -6.19 -2.16
CA PHE A 272 -12.93 -4.96 -2.32
C PHE A 272 -13.19 -4.67 -3.80
N VAL A 273 -14.36 -4.11 -4.10
CA VAL A 273 -14.67 -3.54 -5.41
C VAL A 273 -15.27 -2.16 -5.24
N VAL A 274 -14.72 -1.21 -5.97
CA VAL A 274 -15.07 0.21 -5.86
C VAL A 274 -15.21 0.80 -7.25
N PRO A 275 -16.38 1.33 -7.64
CA PRO A 275 -16.50 2.05 -8.90
C PRO A 275 -15.85 3.43 -8.75
N PHE A 276 -14.83 3.68 -9.54
CA PHE A 276 -14.19 4.97 -9.69
C PHE A 276 -14.45 5.57 -11.08
N ASP A 277 -14.37 6.90 -11.16
CA ASP A 277 -14.35 7.62 -12.44
C ASP A 277 -12.92 7.55 -13.03
N LEU A 278 -12.58 6.36 -13.53
CA LEU A 278 -11.31 6.03 -14.16
C LEU A 278 -11.50 5.81 -15.66
N ASN A 279 -10.49 6.15 -16.46
CA ASN A 279 -10.41 5.73 -17.86
C ASN A 279 -9.92 4.27 -17.96
N GLY A 280 -10.67 3.33 -17.35
CA GLY A 280 -10.31 1.92 -17.31
C GLY A 280 -10.68 1.28 -15.99
N GLY A 281 -9.92 0.27 -15.58
CA GLY A 281 -10.03 -0.40 -14.29
C GLY A 281 -8.65 -0.76 -13.77
N MET A 282 -8.54 -0.94 -12.45
CA MET A 282 -7.32 -1.35 -11.77
C MET A 282 -7.60 -2.55 -10.86
N GLU A 283 -6.84 -3.61 -11.04
CA GLU A 283 -6.98 -4.88 -10.34
C GLU A 283 -5.76 -5.16 -9.46
N TYR A 284 -5.76 -4.56 -8.27
CA TYR A 284 -4.77 -4.83 -7.23
C TYR A 284 -5.08 -6.13 -6.49
N PRO A 285 -4.09 -6.75 -5.81
CA PRO A 285 -4.35 -7.89 -4.95
C PRO A 285 -5.45 -7.60 -3.92
N GLY A 286 -6.62 -8.21 -4.06
CA GLY A 286 -7.75 -8.00 -3.16
C GLY A 286 -8.47 -6.65 -3.29
N LEU A 287 -8.22 -5.85 -4.33
CA LEU A 287 -8.90 -4.59 -4.57
C LEU A 287 -9.08 -4.32 -6.06
N ILE A 288 -10.31 -4.08 -6.48
CA ILE A 288 -10.67 -3.68 -7.86
C ILE A 288 -11.22 -2.25 -7.79
N MET A 289 -10.69 -1.38 -8.62
CA MET A 289 -11.15 0.00 -8.81
C MET A 289 -11.51 0.26 -10.26
#